data_6d8e8d3be9a5fada1f0821edf0b11234
#
_entry.id   6d8e8d3be9a5fada1f0821edf0b11234
#
_cell.length_a   1.000
_cell.length_b   1.000
_cell.length_c   1.000
_cell.angle_alpha   90.00
_cell.angle_beta   90.00
_cell.angle_gamma   90.00
#
_symmetry.space_group_name_H-M   'P 1'
#
loop_
_entity.id
_entity.type
_entity.pdbx_description
1 polymer ?
#
loop_
_entity_poly.entity_id
_entity_poly.type
_entity_poly.pdbx_seq_one_letter_code
_entity_poly.pdbx_strand_id
1 'polypeptide(L)'
;MKITDLQLSEYGIYRGASWQPSTSSLNVVMGENESGKTTMLRFIRDMLFGYGRGKWQGRKGNMAFVRADGQEYRVFREEKERWFENANHEKFSEELPTLWWHGLTRSMYEQIFAVGLEDLQGASFLANDSIRSRFFMLQG
;
A
#
# COMPACT_ATOMS: atom_id res chain seq x y z
N MET A 1 -9.88 1.60 -5.77
CA MET A 1 -8.47 1.90 -6.12
C MET A 1 -7.83 0.65 -6.70
N LYS A 2 -7.08 0.79 -7.79
CA LYS A 2 -6.29 -0.29 -8.39
C LYS A 2 -4.86 0.19 -8.58
N ILE A 3 -3.89 -0.58 -8.14
CA ILE A 3 -2.46 -0.28 -8.34
C ILE A 3 -2.11 -0.61 -9.78
N THR A 4 -1.43 0.31 -10.47
CA THR A 4 -1.05 0.17 -11.88
C THR A 4 0.45 0.06 -12.11
N ASP A 5 1.25 0.60 -11.19
CA ASP A 5 2.72 0.59 -11.31
C ASP A 5 3.36 0.69 -9.92
N LEU A 6 4.40 -0.07 -9.70
CA LEU A 6 5.25 -0.04 -8.51
C LEU A 6 6.70 0.16 -8.94
N GLN A 7 7.38 1.13 -8.36
CA GLN A 7 8.80 1.38 -8.58
C GLN A 7 9.53 1.44 -7.25
N LEU A 8 10.33 0.42 -6.99
CA LEU A 8 11.12 0.27 -5.78
C LEU A 8 12.56 0.71 -6.09
N SER A 9 12.80 2.02 -6.07
CA SER A 9 14.13 2.58 -6.42
C SER A 9 15.18 2.14 -5.41
N GLU A 10 14.86 2.23 -4.13
CA GLU A 10 15.67 1.75 -3.02
C GLU A 10 14.77 1.36 -1.85
N TYR A 11 14.53 0.08 -1.65
CA TYR A 11 13.64 -0.40 -0.60
C TYR A 11 13.95 -1.84 -0.21
N GLY A 12 14.46 -2.04 0.99
CA GLY A 12 14.87 -3.36 1.48
C GLY A 12 15.96 -3.97 0.59
N ILE A 13 15.68 -5.12 -0.01
CA ILE A 13 16.58 -5.80 -0.95
C ILE A 13 16.49 -5.24 -2.38
N TYR A 14 15.48 -4.44 -2.68
CA TYR A 14 15.25 -3.92 -4.02
C TYR A 14 16.10 -2.68 -4.32
N ARG A 15 16.65 -2.66 -5.53
CA ARG A 15 17.41 -1.57 -6.11
C ARG A 15 17.00 -1.43 -7.57
N GLY A 16 16.15 -0.43 -7.86
CA GLY A 16 15.68 -0.18 -9.22
C GLY A 16 14.70 -1.22 -9.77
N ALA A 17 13.95 -1.92 -8.91
CA ALA A 17 12.94 -2.87 -9.33
C ALA A 17 11.63 -2.17 -9.70
N SER A 18 10.95 -2.67 -10.72
CA SER A 18 9.63 -2.18 -11.13
C SER A 18 8.69 -3.34 -11.43
N TRP A 19 7.40 -3.12 -11.19
CA TRP A 19 6.34 -4.07 -11.50
C TRP A 19 5.05 -3.35 -11.87
N GLN A 20 4.38 -3.85 -12.92
CA GLN A 20 3.08 -3.36 -13.37
C GLN A 20 2.04 -4.48 -13.19
N PRO A 21 1.29 -4.48 -12.09
CA PRO A 21 0.26 -5.49 -11.86
C PRO A 21 -0.89 -5.34 -12.86
N SER A 22 -1.51 -6.46 -13.23
CA SER A 22 -2.74 -6.45 -13.99
C SER A 22 -3.86 -5.81 -13.17
N THR A 23 -4.60 -4.91 -13.77
CA THR A 23 -5.77 -4.26 -13.13
C THR A 23 -7.07 -4.99 -13.36
N SER A 24 -7.08 -6.01 -14.23
CA SER A 24 -8.27 -6.77 -14.61
C SER A 24 -8.30 -8.20 -14.08
N SER A 25 -7.22 -8.67 -13.47
CA SER A 25 -7.07 -10.05 -13.01
C SER A 25 -6.36 -10.14 -11.66
N LEU A 26 -6.39 -11.34 -11.07
CA LEU A 26 -5.61 -11.65 -9.87
C LEU A 26 -4.12 -11.64 -10.21
N ASN A 27 -3.34 -10.98 -9.38
CA ASN A 27 -1.89 -11.00 -9.47
C ASN A 27 -1.33 -11.94 -8.40
N VAL A 28 -0.48 -12.88 -8.82
CA VAL A 28 0.16 -13.84 -7.93
C VAL A 28 1.67 -13.61 -7.95
N VAL A 29 2.25 -13.28 -6.80
CA VAL A 29 3.69 -13.10 -6.64
C VAL A 29 4.27 -14.34 -5.98
N MET A 30 5.09 -15.05 -6.70
CA MET A 30 5.74 -16.30 -6.25
C MET A 30 7.25 -16.11 -6.11
N GLY A 31 7.85 -16.84 -5.22
CA GLY A 31 9.29 -16.85 -5.01
C GLY A 31 9.66 -17.66 -3.78
N GLU A 32 10.92 -18.01 -3.66
CA GLU A 32 11.45 -18.68 -2.47
C GLU A 32 11.37 -17.78 -1.23
N ASN A 33 11.54 -18.36 -0.05
CA ASN A 33 11.65 -17.61 1.19
C ASN A 33 12.79 -16.60 1.07
N GLU A 34 12.60 -15.39 1.65
CA GLU A 34 13.56 -14.28 1.58
C GLU A 34 13.74 -13.66 0.18
N SER A 35 12.93 -14.01 -0.81
CA SER A 35 12.99 -13.44 -2.17
C SER A 35 12.44 -12.01 -2.29
N GLY A 36 11.94 -11.43 -1.18
CA GLY A 36 11.43 -10.06 -1.13
C GLY A 36 9.92 -9.91 -1.25
N LYS A 37 9.14 -10.99 -1.25
CA LYS A 37 7.66 -10.92 -1.30
C LYS A 37 7.08 -10.07 -0.18
N THR A 38 7.49 -10.31 1.06
CA THR A 38 7.07 -9.52 2.23
C THR A 38 7.55 -8.07 2.13
N THR A 39 8.72 -7.84 1.56
CA THR A 39 9.26 -6.49 1.33
C THR A 39 8.40 -5.71 0.34
N MET A 40 7.92 -6.36 -0.72
CA MET A 40 6.99 -5.74 -1.68
C MET A 40 5.65 -5.38 -1.02
N LEU A 41 5.09 -6.27 -0.21
CA LEU A 41 3.86 -5.99 0.54
C LEU A 41 4.04 -4.81 1.51
N ARG A 42 5.17 -4.76 2.21
CA ARG A 42 5.53 -3.63 3.08
C ARG A 42 5.69 -2.33 2.29
N PHE A 43 6.27 -2.39 1.11
CA PHE A 43 6.39 -1.23 0.22
C PHE A 43 5.03 -0.63 -0.11
N ILE A 44 4.07 -1.44 -0.56
CA ILE A 44 2.71 -0.99 -0.86
C ILE A 44 2.08 -0.31 0.37
N ARG A 45 2.17 -0.94 1.53
CA ARG A 45 1.68 -0.38 2.79
C ARG A 45 2.32 0.96 3.12
N ASP A 46 3.63 1.05 2.99
CA ASP A 46 4.38 2.27 3.31
C ASP A 46 4.11 3.38 2.29
N MET A 47 3.84 3.05 1.03
CA MET A 47 3.36 4.04 0.04
C MET A 47 2.01 4.62 0.44
N LEU A 48 1.08 3.79 0.91
CA LEU A 48 -0.26 4.22 1.30
C LEU A 48 -0.26 5.03 2.61
N PHE A 49 0.45 4.57 3.65
CA PHE A 49 0.31 5.08 5.01
C PHE A 49 1.56 5.71 5.61
N GLY A 50 2.69 5.60 4.95
CA GLY A 50 3.97 6.14 5.41
C GLY A 50 4.90 5.15 6.09
N TYR A 51 6.14 5.54 6.20
CA TYR A 51 7.16 4.77 6.91
C TYR A 51 6.92 4.81 8.41
N GLY A 52 7.19 3.70 9.09
CA GLY A 52 7.24 3.69 10.55
C GLY A 52 8.38 4.56 11.09
N ARG A 53 8.29 4.95 12.36
CA ARG A 53 9.30 5.79 13.02
C ARG A 53 10.71 5.22 12.83
N GLY A 54 11.66 6.09 12.44
CA GLY A 54 13.09 5.77 12.29
C GLY A 54 13.46 4.81 11.15
N LYS A 55 12.52 4.47 10.27
CA LYS A 55 12.73 3.48 9.19
C LYS A 55 12.69 4.07 7.77
N TRP A 56 12.91 5.34 7.63
CA TRP A 56 12.78 6.05 6.34
C TRP A 56 14.11 6.22 5.59
N GLN A 57 15.26 6.16 6.26
CA GLN A 57 16.57 6.30 5.61
C GLN A 57 16.78 5.26 4.51
N GLY A 58 17.30 5.72 3.36
CA GLY A 58 17.56 4.87 2.22
C GLY A 58 16.32 4.20 1.64
N ARG A 59 15.14 4.77 1.82
CA ARG A 59 13.89 4.25 1.26
C ARG A 59 13.32 5.24 0.26
N LYS A 60 13.24 4.78 -0.99
CA LYS A 60 12.77 5.58 -2.11
C LYS A 60 11.93 4.71 -3.04
N GLY A 61 10.86 5.27 -3.51
CA GLY A 61 10.04 4.63 -4.52
C GLY A 61 8.78 5.41 -4.82
N ASN A 62 8.02 4.88 -5.75
CA ASN A 62 6.72 5.45 -6.09
C ASN A 62 5.73 4.36 -6.50
N MET A 63 4.46 4.69 -6.42
CA MET A 63 3.37 3.79 -6.75
C MET A 63 2.28 4.57 -7.47
N ALA A 64 1.91 4.12 -8.66
CA ALA A 64 0.76 4.65 -9.39
C ALA A 64 -0.50 3.83 -9.09
N PHE A 65 -1.63 4.51 -9.08
CA PHE A 65 -2.92 3.89 -8.88
C PHE A 65 -4.03 4.67 -9.59
N VAL A 66 -5.09 3.95 -9.93
CA VAL A 66 -6.33 4.52 -10.49
C VAL A 66 -7.43 4.45 -9.44
N ARG A 67 -8.12 5.55 -9.23
CA ARG A 67 -9.29 5.65 -8.36
C ARG A 67 -10.55 5.09 -9.04
N ALA A 68 -11.61 4.93 -8.27
CA ALA A 68 -12.91 4.48 -8.78
C ALA A 68 -13.52 5.43 -9.84
N ASP A 69 -13.18 6.71 -9.79
CA ASP A 69 -13.57 7.73 -10.78
C ASP A 69 -12.75 7.70 -12.08
N GLY A 70 -11.80 6.77 -12.20
CA GLY A 70 -10.91 6.61 -13.36
C GLY A 70 -9.71 7.55 -13.39
N GLN A 71 -9.55 8.42 -12.40
CA GLN A 71 -8.40 9.32 -12.34
C GLN A 71 -7.15 8.59 -11.84
N GLU A 72 -6.03 8.86 -12.48
CA GLU A 72 -4.73 8.30 -12.16
C GLU A 72 -3.91 9.24 -11.29
N TYR A 73 -3.29 8.68 -10.28
CA TYR A 73 -2.39 9.38 -9.36
C TYR A 73 -1.15 8.55 -9.10
N ARG A 74 -0.08 9.24 -8.70
CA ARG A 74 1.16 8.62 -8.27
C ARG A 74 1.59 9.20 -6.93
N VAL A 75 1.85 8.33 -5.97
CA VAL A 75 2.47 8.69 -4.69
C VAL A 75 3.96 8.45 -4.78
N PHE A 76 4.72 9.43 -4.37
CA PHE A 76 6.17 9.37 -4.24
C PHE A 76 6.56 9.40 -2.77
N ARG A 77 7.57 8.65 -2.44
CA ARG A 77 8.25 8.71 -1.15
C ARG A 77 9.75 8.65 -1.35
N GLU A 78 10.41 9.64 -0.82
CA GLU A 78 11.85 9.72 -0.81
C GLU A 78 12.32 10.13 0.59
N GLU A 79 12.85 9.18 1.34
CA GLU A 79 13.20 9.35 2.73
C GLU A 79 12.03 9.90 3.58
N LYS A 80 12.13 11.14 4.06
CA LYS A 80 11.08 11.81 4.84
C LYS A 80 10.00 12.45 3.99
N GLU A 81 10.31 12.70 2.72
CA GLU A 81 9.40 13.43 1.85
C GLU A 81 8.33 12.53 1.27
N ARG A 82 7.15 13.09 1.12
CA ARG A 82 6.01 12.47 0.48
C ARG A 82 5.26 13.51 -0.35
N TRP A 83 4.93 13.13 -1.56
CA TRP A 83 4.05 13.95 -2.39
C TRP A 83 3.22 13.08 -3.32
N PHE A 84 2.16 13.68 -3.84
CA PHE A 84 1.30 13.07 -4.85
C PHE A 84 1.36 13.87 -6.13
N GLU A 85 1.23 13.18 -7.25
CA GLU A 85 1.06 13.80 -8.56
C GLU A 85 -0.18 13.21 -9.24
N ASN A 86 -0.88 14.06 -10.00
CA ASN A 86 -1.92 13.61 -10.92
C ASN A 86 -1.32 13.24 -12.28
N ALA A 87 -2.17 12.85 -13.25
CA ALA A 87 -1.75 12.52 -14.61
C ALA A 87 -1.05 13.70 -15.35
N ASN A 88 -1.27 14.94 -14.93
CA ASN A 88 -0.63 16.14 -15.47
C ASN A 88 0.67 16.53 -14.74
N HIS A 89 1.17 15.67 -13.85
CA HIS A 89 2.34 15.93 -13.00
C HIS A 89 2.20 17.13 -12.04
N GLU A 90 0.97 17.52 -11.73
CA GLU A 90 0.71 18.52 -10.70
C GLU A 90 0.84 17.90 -9.31
N LYS A 91 1.65 18.54 -8.45
CA LYS A 91 1.90 18.08 -7.08
C LYS A 91 0.80 18.51 -6.13
N PHE A 92 0.42 17.61 -5.22
CA PHE A 92 -0.52 17.87 -4.16
C PHE A 92 0.13 17.73 -2.78
N SER A 93 -0.38 18.49 -1.82
CA SER A 93 0.01 18.36 -0.42
C SER A 93 -0.64 17.15 0.27
N GLU A 94 -0.13 16.78 1.44
CA GLU A 94 -0.43 15.54 2.14
C GLU A 94 -1.88 15.35 2.64
N GLU A 95 -2.72 16.37 2.65
CA GLU A 95 -4.06 16.31 3.25
C GLU A 95 -5.10 15.54 2.42
N LEU A 96 -4.92 15.47 1.11
CA LEU A 96 -5.85 14.80 0.20
C LEU A 96 -5.94 13.27 0.38
N PRO A 97 -4.87 12.55 0.74
CA PRO A 97 -4.91 11.09 0.81
C PRO A 97 -5.87 10.53 1.84
N THR A 98 -6.07 11.21 2.96
CA THR A 98 -7.00 10.76 4.01
C THR A 98 -8.43 10.66 3.48
N LEU A 99 -8.82 11.57 2.61
CA LEU A 99 -10.12 11.54 1.93
C LEU A 99 -10.18 10.41 0.88
N TRP A 100 -9.08 10.13 0.19
CA TRP A 100 -9.05 9.10 -0.85
C TRP A 100 -9.15 7.68 -0.30
N TRP A 101 -8.65 7.45 0.91
CA TRP A 101 -8.73 6.15 1.57
C TRP A 101 -10.03 5.95 2.36
N HIS A 102 -10.99 6.89 2.26
CA HIS A 102 -12.28 6.80 2.96
C HIS A 102 -12.13 6.51 4.47
N GLY A 103 -11.14 7.14 5.10
CA GLY A 103 -10.85 6.92 6.52
C GLY A 103 -10.18 5.58 6.84
N LEU A 104 -9.71 4.84 5.82
CA LEU A 104 -8.94 3.61 6.03
C LEU A 104 -7.62 3.94 6.75
N THR A 105 -7.44 3.41 7.94
CA THR A 105 -6.20 3.54 8.70
C THR A 105 -5.21 2.44 8.33
N ARG A 106 -3.92 2.65 8.65
CA ARG A 106 -2.88 1.63 8.49
C ARG A 106 -3.26 0.32 9.19
N SER A 107 -3.73 0.41 10.44
CA SER A 107 -4.13 -0.77 11.22
C SER A 107 -5.28 -1.53 10.57
N MET A 108 -6.27 -0.84 10.06
CA MET A 108 -7.39 -1.48 9.33
C MET A 108 -6.89 -2.15 8.05
N TYR A 109 -6.00 -1.50 7.31
CA TYR A 109 -5.43 -2.08 6.10
C TYR A 109 -4.66 -3.37 6.40
N GLU A 110 -3.80 -3.36 7.42
CA GLU A 110 -3.02 -4.54 7.84
C GLU A 110 -3.92 -5.70 8.30
N GLN A 111 -5.03 -5.40 8.97
CA GLN A 111 -5.94 -6.42 9.50
C GLN A 111 -6.93 -6.98 8.48
N ILE A 112 -7.32 -6.21 7.48
CA ILE A 112 -8.39 -6.57 6.54
C ILE A 112 -7.85 -6.92 5.15
N PHE A 113 -6.89 -6.14 4.65
CA PHE A 113 -6.43 -6.22 3.27
C PHE A 113 -5.04 -6.81 3.09
N ALA A 114 -4.20 -6.77 4.12
CA ALA A 114 -2.82 -7.24 4.07
C ALA A 114 -2.59 -8.36 5.10
N VAL A 115 -3.41 -9.39 5.04
CA VAL A 115 -3.37 -10.53 5.97
C VAL A 115 -2.21 -11.44 5.62
N GLY A 116 -1.29 -11.63 6.57
CA GLY A 116 -0.20 -12.59 6.47
C GLY A 116 -0.58 -14.00 6.96
N LEU A 117 0.28 -14.97 6.68
CA LEU A 117 0.06 -16.35 7.14
C LEU A 117 0.00 -16.45 8.66
N GLU A 118 0.79 -15.65 9.37
CA GLU A 118 0.80 -15.60 10.84
C GLU A 118 -0.54 -15.09 11.40
N ASP A 119 -1.16 -14.16 10.72
CA ASP A 119 -2.47 -13.60 11.10
C ASP A 119 -3.59 -14.62 10.91
N LEU A 120 -3.47 -15.48 9.89
CA LEU A 120 -4.43 -16.58 9.64
C LEU A 120 -4.31 -17.73 10.66
N GLN A 121 -3.14 -17.94 11.23
CA GLN A 121 -2.90 -18.96 12.25
C GLN A 121 -3.38 -18.53 13.65
N GLY A 122 -3.44 -17.23 13.89
CA GLY A 122 -4.02 -16.66 15.11
C GLY A 122 -5.50 -16.35 14.89
N ALA A 123 -6.40 -17.21 15.34
CA ALA A 123 -7.86 -17.01 15.24
C ALA A 123 -8.39 -15.72 15.95
N SER A 124 -7.51 -14.93 16.53
CA SER A 124 -7.81 -13.65 17.18
C SER A 124 -8.34 -12.56 16.23
N PHE A 125 -8.06 -12.68 14.94
CA PHE A 125 -8.56 -11.78 13.91
C PHE A 125 -10.10 -11.78 13.83
N LEU A 126 -10.73 -12.96 13.89
CA LEU A 126 -12.20 -13.06 13.82
C LEU A 126 -12.90 -12.75 15.14
N ALA A 127 -12.17 -12.73 16.25
CA ALA A 127 -12.70 -12.43 17.58
C ALA A 127 -12.73 -10.93 17.92
N ASN A 128 -12.16 -10.07 17.08
CA ASN A 128 -12.12 -8.64 17.32
C ASN A 128 -13.42 -7.98 16.81
N ASP A 129 -14.33 -7.66 17.73
CA ASP A 129 -15.63 -7.05 17.44
C ASP A 129 -15.52 -5.70 16.72
N SER A 130 -14.43 -4.96 16.93
CA SER A 130 -14.19 -3.69 16.23
C SER A 130 -13.92 -3.88 14.74
N ILE A 131 -13.30 -4.99 14.34
CA ILE A 131 -13.06 -5.34 12.95
C ILE A 131 -14.33 -5.84 12.29
N ARG A 132 -15.09 -6.69 12.98
CA ARG A 132 -16.37 -7.20 12.48
C ARG A 132 -17.37 -6.08 12.21
N SER A 133 -17.56 -5.16 13.14
CA SER A 133 -18.47 -4.03 12.96
C SER A 133 -18.08 -3.11 11.80
N ARG A 134 -16.78 -2.88 11.59
CA ARG A 134 -16.29 -2.06 10.47
C ARG A 134 -16.38 -2.77 9.13
N PHE A 135 -16.19 -4.09 9.09
CA PHE A 135 -16.40 -4.88 7.88
C PHE A 135 -17.85 -4.79 7.39
N PHE A 136 -18.81 -4.84 8.32
CA PHE A 136 -20.23 -4.64 8.01
C PHE A 136 -20.54 -3.22 7.54
N MET A 137 -19.86 -2.19 8.05
CA MET A 137 -20.01 -0.81 7.58
C MET A 137 -19.49 -0.59 6.15
N LEU A 138 -18.48 -1.34 5.71
CA LEU A 138 -17.93 -1.26 4.34
C LEU A 138 -18.81 -1.96 3.30
N GLN A 139 -19.70 -2.83 3.72
CA GLN A 139 -20.67 -3.52 2.85
C GLN A 139 -22.00 -2.76 2.70
N GLY A 140 -22.22 -1.79 3.52
CA GLY A 140 -23.37 -0.88 3.45
C GLY A 140 -23.02 0.39 2.71
#